data_b589abba248e68e84f972469d2aedda4
#
_entry.id   b589abba248e68e84f972469d2aedda4
#
_cell.length_a   1.000
_cell.length_b   1.000
_cell.length_c   1.000
_cell.angle_alpha   90.00
_cell.angle_beta   90.00
_cell.angle_gamma   90.00
#
_symmetry.space_group_name_H-M   'P 1'
#
loop_
_entity.id
_entity.type
_entity.pdbx_description
1 polymer ?
#
loop_
_entity_poly.entity_id
_entity_poly.type
_entity_poly.pdbx_seq_one_letter_code
_entity_poly.pdbx_strand_id
1 'polypeptide(L)'
;MGVHDGHRERRRALFRRCGEDAFADHELLEVLLFYAIPRKDTNPIAHALIDQFGSLQAVLAASPEELESVPEVGPSASTLIALVSALSRKALTSAASGEVVLDTRAR
;
A
#
# COMPACT_ATOMS: atom_id res chain seq x y z
N MET A 1 6.46 12.26 21.43
CA MET A 1 6.39 12.46 20.10
C MET A 1 7.62 11.95 19.44
N GLY A 2 7.46 11.18 18.52
CA GLY A 2 8.56 10.57 17.87
C GLY A 2 8.93 11.24 16.58
N VAL A 3 10.11 10.94 16.14
CA VAL A 3 10.58 11.39 14.85
C VAL A 3 9.64 10.90 13.76
N HIS A 4 9.06 9.73 13.97
CA HIS A 4 8.23 9.10 12.94
C HIS A 4 6.93 9.85 12.69
N ASP A 5 6.41 10.56 13.69
CA ASP A 5 5.15 11.27 13.51
C ASP A 5 5.30 12.36 12.46
N GLY A 6 6.35 13.16 12.53
CA GLY A 6 6.57 14.19 11.55
C GLY A 6 6.87 13.63 10.17
N HIS A 7 7.62 12.54 10.14
CA HIS A 7 7.94 11.88 8.86
C HIS A 7 6.67 11.39 8.16
N ARG A 8 5.79 10.74 8.89
CA ARG A 8 4.55 10.21 8.30
C ARG A 8 3.65 11.32 7.81
N GLU A 9 3.54 12.39 8.59
CA GLU A 9 2.74 13.53 8.18
C GLU A 9 3.27 14.14 6.89
N ARG A 10 4.57 14.29 6.80
CA ARG A 10 5.17 14.88 5.60
C ARG A 10 4.99 13.99 4.39
N ARG A 11 5.13 12.67 4.56
CA ARG A 11 4.97 11.75 3.42
C ARG A 11 3.52 11.74 2.95
N ARG A 12 2.57 11.72 3.88
CA ARG A 12 1.17 11.76 3.49
C ARG A 12 0.82 13.08 2.80
N ALA A 13 1.34 14.19 3.31
CA ALA A 13 1.08 15.48 2.71
C ALA A 13 1.65 15.55 1.29
N LEU A 14 2.83 14.99 1.10
CA LEU A 14 3.43 14.96 -0.23
C LEU A 14 2.59 14.14 -1.19
N PHE A 15 2.10 12.99 -0.74
CA PHE A 15 1.26 12.15 -1.59
C PHE A 15 -0.02 12.89 -1.97
N ARG A 16 -0.65 13.57 -1.01
CA ARG A 16 -1.90 14.28 -1.28
C ARG A 16 -1.69 15.42 -2.26
N ARG A 17 -0.50 16.02 -2.25
CA ARG A 17 -0.22 17.15 -3.13
C ARG A 17 0.24 16.71 -4.51
N CYS A 18 1.06 15.67 -4.59
CA CYS A 18 1.75 15.32 -5.83
C CYS A 18 1.37 13.98 -6.42
N GLY A 19 0.73 13.10 -5.67
CA GLY A 19 0.36 11.79 -6.17
C GLY A 19 1.52 10.83 -6.20
N GLU A 20 1.30 9.71 -6.89
CA GLU A 20 2.26 8.61 -6.85
C GLU A 20 3.56 8.90 -7.60
N ASP A 21 3.54 9.83 -8.52
CA ASP A 21 4.74 10.08 -9.32
C ASP A 21 5.88 10.66 -8.49
N ALA A 22 5.58 11.20 -7.32
CA ALA A 22 6.61 11.77 -6.45
C ALA A 22 7.32 10.70 -5.61
N PHE A 23 6.95 9.43 -5.77
CA PHE A 23 7.41 8.37 -4.88
C PHE A 23 8.01 7.22 -5.66
N ALA A 24 9.07 6.63 -5.12
CA ALA A 24 9.51 5.33 -5.58
C ALA A 24 8.54 4.28 -5.05
N ASP A 25 8.61 3.08 -5.62
CA ASP A 25 7.68 2.01 -5.24
C ASP A 25 7.74 1.70 -3.75
N HIS A 26 8.94 1.57 -3.19
CA HIS A 26 9.04 1.26 -1.77
C HIS A 26 8.54 2.40 -0.90
N GLU A 27 8.61 3.63 -1.39
CA GLU A 27 8.11 4.76 -0.64
C GLU A 27 6.59 4.79 -0.59
N LEU A 28 5.94 4.44 -1.70
CA LEU A 28 4.49 4.31 -1.69
C LEU A 28 4.03 3.21 -0.75
N LEU A 29 4.73 2.08 -0.79
CA LEU A 29 4.41 0.98 0.10
C LEU A 29 4.61 1.39 1.55
N GLU A 30 5.65 2.14 1.83
CA GLU A 30 5.90 2.65 3.17
C GLU A 30 4.71 3.47 3.67
N VAL A 31 4.18 4.35 2.84
CA VAL A 31 3.05 5.19 3.22
C VAL A 31 1.82 4.32 3.51
N LEU A 32 1.58 3.32 2.69
CA LEU A 32 0.47 2.40 2.93
C LEU A 32 0.62 1.73 4.28
N LEU A 33 1.82 1.28 4.60
CA LEU A 33 2.08 0.58 5.85
C LEU A 33 1.89 1.47 7.07
N PHE A 34 1.95 2.80 6.93
CA PHE A 34 1.66 3.70 8.04
C PHE A 34 0.31 3.38 8.68
N TYR A 35 -0.65 2.96 7.87
CA TYR A 35 -2.01 2.73 8.35
C TYR A 35 -2.20 1.40 9.05
N ALA A 36 -1.24 0.50 8.92
CA ALA A 36 -1.33 -0.82 9.55
C ALA A 36 -0.27 -1.02 10.62
N ILE A 37 0.81 -0.25 10.57
CA ILE A 37 1.92 -0.42 11.50
C ILE A 37 2.23 0.95 12.12
N PRO A 38 1.55 1.28 13.22
CA PRO A 38 1.60 2.66 13.71
C PRO A 38 2.86 3.05 14.46
N ARG A 39 3.61 2.10 14.97
CA ARG A 39 4.68 2.44 15.89
C ARG A 39 6.08 2.11 15.42
N LYS A 40 6.23 1.53 14.26
CA LYS A 40 7.54 1.12 13.76
C LYS A 40 7.90 1.88 12.52
N ASP A 41 9.19 1.96 12.25
CA ASP A 41 9.66 2.54 11.01
C ASP A 41 9.30 1.58 9.88
N THR A 42 8.44 2.00 8.98
CA THR A 42 7.97 1.14 7.91
C THR A 42 8.88 1.12 6.69
N ASN A 43 9.90 1.97 6.67
CA ASN A 43 10.82 2.00 5.54
C ASN A 43 11.56 0.67 5.36
N PRO A 44 12.19 0.10 6.41
CA PRO A 44 12.85 -1.20 6.22
C PRO A 44 11.87 -2.31 5.88
N ILE A 45 10.63 -2.23 6.38
CA ILE A 45 9.64 -3.25 6.10
C ILE A 45 9.23 -3.20 4.63
N ALA A 46 9.03 -2.00 4.10
CA ALA A 46 8.70 -1.86 2.69
C ALA A 46 9.83 -2.38 1.80
N HIS A 47 11.07 -2.07 2.15
CA HIS A 47 12.21 -2.58 1.40
C HIS A 47 12.27 -4.11 1.46
N ALA A 48 12.05 -4.69 2.64
CA ALA A 48 12.10 -6.15 2.79
C ALA A 48 11.02 -6.82 1.95
N LEU A 49 9.83 -6.23 1.90
CA LEU A 49 8.76 -6.79 1.09
C LEU A 49 9.13 -6.79 -0.39
N ILE A 50 9.61 -5.68 -0.89
CA ILE A 50 9.96 -5.61 -2.31
C ILE A 50 11.15 -6.49 -2.61
N ASP A 51 12.13 -6.55 -1.72
CA ASP A 51 13.29 -7.42 -1.93
C ASP A 51 12.88 -8.88 -1.97
N GLN A 52 12.00 -9.29 -1.08
CA GLN A 52 11.62 -10.70 -1.02
C GLN A 52 10.79 -11.13 -2.23
N PHE A 53 9.88 -10.29 -2.66
CA PHE A 53 8.98 -10.67 -3.75
C PHE A 53 9.44 -10.17 -5.11
N GLY A 54 10.36 -9.25 -5.15
CA GLY A 54 11.00 -8.83 -6.39
C GLY A 54 10.50 -7.53 -6.97
N SER A 55 9.27 -7.13 -6.67
CA SER A 55 8.71 -5.89 -7.21
C SER A 55 7.48 -5.52 -6.40
N LEU A 56 7.03 -4.28 -6.55
CA LEU A 56 5.77 -3.88 -5.94
C LEU A 56 4.61 -4.70 -6.49
N GLN A 57 4.62 -4.97 -7.77
CA GLN A 57 3.58 -5.77 -8.38
C GLN A 57 3.51 -7.17 -7.75
N ALA A 58 4.66 -7.77 -7.49
CA ALA A 58 4.71 -9.09 -6.88
C ALA A 58 4.24 -9.05 -5.43
N VAL A 59 4.53 -7.97 -4.71
CA VAL A 59 4.02 -7.81 -3.34
C VAL A 59 2.50 -7.78 -3.36
N LEU A 60 1.92 -7.04 -4.29
CA LEU A 60 0.48 -6.94 -4.38
C LEU A 60 -0.17 -8.24 -4.84
N ALA A 61 0.57 -9.11 -5.52
CA ALA A 61 0.05 -10.38 -5.97
C ALA A 61 0.21 -11.49 -4.93
N ALA A 62 0.95 -11.25 -3.87
CA ALA A 62 1.21 -12.28 -2.87
C ALA A 62 0.00 -12.50 -1.98
N SER A 63 -0.15 -13.71 -1.46
CA SER A 63 -1.22 -14.01 -0.53
C SER A 63 -0.90 -13.42 0.84
N PRO A 64 -1.91 -13.23 1.70
CA PRO A 64 -1.63 -12.76 3.05
C PRO A 64 -0.63 -13.64 3.79
N GLU A 65 -0.73 -14.95 3.61
CA GLU A 65 0.19 -15.87 4.28
C GLU A 65 1.63 -15.65 3.80
N GLU A 66 1.79 -15.44 2.50
CA GLU A 66 3.12 -15.17 1.97
C GLU A 66 3.67 -13.85 2.50
N LEU A 67 2.82 -12.83 2.55
CA LEU A 67 3.25 -11.53 3.05
C LEU A 67 3.70 -11.61 4.50
N GLU A 68 3.02 -12.43 5.28
CA GLU A 68 3.34 -12.56 6.70
C GLU A 68 4.64 -13.31 6.95
N SER A 69 5.23 -13.89 5.92
CA SER A 69 6.55 -14.49 6.09
C SER A 69 7.63 -13.42 6.23
N VAL A 70 7.32 -12.17 5.90
CA VAL A 70 8.28 -11.09 6.07
C VAL A 70 8.23 -10.60 7.51
N PRO A 71 9.37 -10.45 8.18
CA PRO A 71 9.35 -9.98 9.56
C PRO A 71 8.64 -8.65 9.70
N GLU A 72 7.90 -8.48 10.77
CA GLU A 72 7.13 -7.29 11.10
C GLU A 72 5.85 -7.14 10.31
N VAL A 73 5.56 -8.03 9.38
CA VAL A 73 4.30 -8.00 8.63
C VAL A 73 3.34 -8.95 9.30
N GLY A 74 2.40 -8.40 10.04
CA GLY A 74 1.38 -9.19 10.71
C GLY A 74 0.06 -9.16 9.97
N PRO A 75 -1.00 -9.63 10.62
CA PRO A 75 -2.31 -9.73 9.96
C PRO A 75 -2.88 -8.41 9.48
N SER A 76 -2.65 -7.32 10.21
CA SER A 76 -3.16 -6.02 9.78
C SER A 76 -2.51 -5.57 8.49
N ALA A 77 -1.19 -5.67 8.43
CA ALA A 77 -0.47 -5.22 7.25
C ALA A 77 -0.76 -6.11 6.05
N SER A 78 -0.76 -7.43 6.25
CA SER A 78 -1.02 -8.33 5.14
C SER A 78 -2.43 -8.17 4.61
N THR A 79 -3.41 -7.97 5.49
CA THR A 79 -4.79 -7.75 5.07
C THR A 79 -4.91 -6.45 4.30
N LEU A 80 -4.25 -5.40 4.77
CA LEU A 80 -4.32 -4.11 4.09
C LEU A 80 -3.76 -4.21 2.67
N ILE A 81 -2.61 -4.86 2.51
CA ILE A 81 -2.01 -5.02 1.19
C ILE A 81 -2.92 -5.85 0.29
N ALA A 82 -3.45 -6.95 0.81
CA ALA A 82 -4.34 -7.80 0.03
C ALA A 82 -5.62 -7.07 -0.35
N LEU A 83 -6.12 -6.23 0.54
CA LEU A 83 -7.34 -5.47 0.29
C LEU A 83 -7.11 -4.46 -0.83
N VAL A 84 -5.99 -3.76 -0.80
CA VAL A 84 -5.65 -2.81 -1.87
C VAL A 84 -5.59 -3.54 -3.21
N SER A 85 -4.95 -4.70 -3.22
CA SER A 85 -4.85 -5.49 -4.44
C SER A 85 -6.23 -5.92 -4.94
N ALA A 86 -7.08 -6.37 -4.02
CA ALA A 86 -8.43 -6.80 -4.37
C ALA A 86 -9.26 -5.65 -4.92
N LEU A 87 -9.17 -4.48 -4.29
CA LEU A 87 -9.87 -3.31 -4.77
C LEU A 87 -9.42 -2.93 -6.18
N SER A 88 -8.12 -2.99 -6.42
CA SER A 88 -7.58 -2.66 -7.73
C SER A 88 -8.10 -3.62 -8.79
N ARG A 89 -8.12 -4.92 -8.48
CA ARG A 89 -8.61 -5.90 -9.43
C ARG A 89 -10.09 -5.71 -9.74
N LYS A 90 -10.88 -5.45 -8.71
CA LYS A 90 -12.31 -5.23 -8.91
C LYS A 90 -12.56 -4.00 -9.76
N ALA A 91 -11.82 -2.93 -9.49
CA ALA A 91 -12.00 -1.70 -10.25
C ALA A 91 -11.64 -1.89 -11.71
N LEU A 92 -10.53 -2.59 -11.98
CA LEU A 92 -10.10 -2.81 -13.35
C LEU A 92 -11.06 -3.74 -14.08
N THR A 93 -11.58 -4.75 -13.40
CA THR A 93 -12.53 -5.67 -14.00
C THR A 93 -13.82 -4.95 -14.37
N SER A 94 -14.33 -4.09 -13.47
CA SER A 94 -15.54 -3.33 -13.77
C SER A 94 -15.32 -2.42 -14.97
N ALA A 95 -14.18 -1.75 -15.02
CA ALA A 95 -13.88 -0.87 -16.13
C ALA A 95 -13.79 -1.66 -17.44
N ALA A 96 -13.15 -2.82 -17.41
CA ALA A 96 -12.98 -3.64 -18.59
C ALA A 96 -14.31 -4.19 -19.08
N SER A 97 -15.25 -4.44 -18.17
CA SER A 97 -16.55 -4.97 -18.57
C SER A 97 -17.50 -3.90 -19.05
N GLY A 98 -17.11 -2.65 -18.92
CA GLY A 98 -17.97 -1.56 -19.36
C GLY A 98 -18.99 -1.12 -18.36
N GLU A 99 -18.93 -1.58 -17.14
CA GLU A 99 -19.90 -1.19 -16.13
C GLU A 99 -19.68 0.25 -15.70
N VAL A 100 -20.77 0.92 -15.47
CA VAL A 100 -20.70 2.32 -15.07
C VAL A 100 -20.95 2.39 -13.57
N VAL A 101 -20.01 1.92 -12.83
CA VAL A 101 -20.21 1.78 -11.40
C VAL A 101 -20.05 3.09 -10.67
N LEU A 102 -19.20 3.92 -11.20
CA LEU A 102 -18.81 5.08 -10.47
C LEU A 102 -19.71 6.26 -10.59
N ASP A 103 -20.50 6.28 -11.61
CA ASP A 103 -21.24 7.48 -11.85
C ASP A 103 -22.24 7.76 -10.78
N THR A 104 -22.63 6.77 -10.02
CA THR A 104 -23.55 7.04 -8.94
C THR A 104 -22.98 8.00 -7.95
N ARG A 105 -21.67 7.96 -7.77
CA ARG A 105 -21.09 8.83 -6.85
C ARG A 105 -20.74 10.14 -7.44
N ALA A 106 -20.58 10.14 -8.68
CA ALA A 106 -20.17 11.34 -9.36
C ALA A 106 -21.22 12.39 -9.35
N ARG A 107 -22.44 12.04 -9.01
CA ARG A 107 -23.43 13.03 -9.03
C ARG A 107 -23.70 13.61 -7.79
#